data_f5abcfa9666adc708b72684f0430be20
#
_entry.id   f5abcfa9666adc708b72684f0430be20
#
_cell.length_a   1.000
_cell.length_b   1.000
_cell.length_c   1.000
_cell.angle_alpha   90.00
_cell.angle_beta   90.00
_cell.angle_gamma   90.00
#
_symmetry.space_group_name_H-M   'P 1'
#
loop_
_entity.id
_entity.type
_entity.pdbx_description
1 polymer ?
#
loop_
_entity_poly.entity_id
_entity_poly.type
_entity_poly.pdbx_seq_one_letter_code
_entity_poly.pdbx_strand_id
1 'polypeptide(L)'
;MKSASVESILVKAQKMCEQRAVRLTPQRQQVLRLMAEQKNAISAYDLLDLLRVSEPQAKPPTVYRALDFLMEQGFIHKIESTNSYVVCHHVGEPLHTS
;
A
#
# COMPACT_ATOMS: atom_id res chain seq x y z
N MET A 1 15.70 0.15 -12.94
CA MET A 1 16.04 -0.01 -11.84
C MET A 1 15.14 0.36 -10.79
N LYS A 2 14.77 1.57 -10.65
CA LYS A 2 13.90 1.94 -9.63
C LYS A 2 12.56 1.38 -9.80
N SER A 3 12.06 1.24 -10.96
CA SER A 3 10.71 0.72 -11.13
C SER A 3 10.65 -0.72 -10.67
N ALA A 4 11.79 -1.38 -10.61
CA ALA A 4 11.78 -2.74 -10.14
C ALA A 4 11.34 -2.83 -8.70
N SER A 5 11.52 -1.77 -7.93
CA SER A 5 11.12 -1.80 -6.54
C SER A 5 9.60 -1.85 -6.40
N VAL A 6 8.88 -1.13 -7.22
CA VAL A 6 7.43 -1.12 -7.16
C VAL A 6 6.90 -2.50 -7.54
N GLU A 7 7.41 -3.07 -8.62
CA GLU A 7 6.95 -4.38 -9.05
C GLU A 7 7.28 -5.44 -8.00
N SER A 8 8.45 -5.34 -7.40
CA SER A 8 8.86 -6.29 -6.40
C SER A 8 7.93 -6.26 -5.19
N ILE A 9 7.54 -5.07 -4.75
CA ILE A 9 6.64 -4.92 -3.63
C ILE A 9 5.29 -5.54 -3.97
N LEU A 10 4.79 -5.28 -5.16
CA LEU A 10 3.48 -5.81 -5.55
C LEU A 10 3.49 -7.33 -5.65
N VAL A 11 4.55 -7.89 -6.21
CA VAL A 11 4.65 -9.33 -6.34
C VAL A 11 4.73 -9.99 -4.98
N LYS A 12 5.52 -9.43 -4.07
CA LYS A 12 5.64 -9.99 -2.74
C LYS A 12 4.32 -9.90 -1.99
N ALA A 13 3.63 -8.76 -2.11
CA ALA A 13 2.36 -8.58 -1.44
C ALA A 13 1.34 -9.59 -1.95
N GLN A 14 1.33 -9.82 -3.25
CA GLN A 14 0.38 -10.76 -3.81
C GLN A 14 0.65 -12.18 -3.33
N LYS A 15 1.93 -12.58 -3.28
CA LYS A 15 2.26 -13.90 -2.80
C LYS A 15 1.89 -14.08 -1.34
N MET A 16 2.12 -13.07 -0.53
CA MET A 16 1.77 -13.16 0.88
C MET A 16 0.28 -13.27 1.08
N CYS A 17 -0.49 -12.55 0.29
CA CYS A 17 -1.94 -12.62 0.38
C CYS A 17 -2.43 -14.01 -0.02
N GLU A 18 -1.82 -14.60 -1.02
CA GLU A 18 -2.19 -15.94 -1.42
C GLU A 18 -1.89 -16.95 -0.32
N GLN A 19 -0.75 -16.82 0.34
CA GLN A 19 -0.39 -17.71 1.40
C GLN A 19 -1.31 -17.57 2.61
N ARG A 20 -1.85 -16.39 2.82
CA ARG A 20 -2.73 -16.14 3.95
C ARG A 20 -4.20 -16.33 3.60
N ALA A 21 -4.47 -16.72 2.37
CA ALA A 21 -5.84 -16.93 1.89
C ALA A 21 -6.66 -15.65 1.96
N VAL A 22 -6.03 -14.50 1.75
CA VAL A 22 -6.74 -13.24 1.65
C VAL A 22 -6.54 -12.71 0.25
N ARG A 23 -7.41 -11.77 -0.16
CA ARG A 23 -7.39 -11.35 -1.52
C ARG A 23 -6.84 -9.96 -1.68
N LEU A 24 -5.85 -9.78 -2.52
CA LEU A 24 -5.34 -8.48 -2.87
C LEU A 24 -6.13 -8.03 -4.09
N THR A 25 -7.27 -7.38 -3.84
CA THR A 25 -8.14 -6.97 -4.94
C THR A 25 -7.45 -5.94 -5.82
N PRO A 26 -7.88 -5.74 -7.04
CA PRO A 26 -7.27 -4.75 -7.91
C PRO A 26 -7.23 -3.35 -7.30
N GLN A 27 -8.26 -2.99 -6.53
CA GLN A 27 -8.30 -1.68 -5.92
C GLN A 27 -7.24 -1.57 -4.83
N ARG A 28 -7.10 -2.59 -4.00
CA ARG A 28 -6.07 -2.58 -2.96
C ARG A 28 -4.69 -2.60 -3.58
N GLN A 29 -4.53 -3.32 -4.68
CA GLN A 29 -3.26 -3.37 -5.37
C GLN A 29 -2.92 -2.00 -5.94
N GLN A 30 -3.92 -1.30 -6.48
CA GLN A 30 -3.71 0.03 -7.02
C GLN A 30 -3.27 1.01 -5.95
N VAL A 31 -3.89 0.95 -4.78
CA VAL A 31 -3.51 1.82 -3.68
C VAL A 31 -2.07 1.53 -3.25
N LEU A 32 -1.71 0.27 -3.14
CA LEU A 32 -0.35 -0.10 -2.76
C LEU A 32 0.64 0.37 -3.81
N ARG A 33 0.29 0.26 -5.09
CA ARG A 33 1.17 0.70 -6.16
C ARG A 33 1.39 2.21 -6.09
N LEU A 34 0.33 2.97 -5.88
CA LEU A 34 0.47 4.42 -5.80
C LEU A 34 1.37 4.80 -4.63
N MET A 35 1.23 4.10 -3.50
CA MET A 35 2.08 4.39 -2.36
C MET A 35 3.52 4.00 -2.64
N ALA A 36 3.73 2.87 -3.31
CA ALA A 36 5.09 2.42 -3.60
C ALA A 36 5.83 3.35 -4.55
N GLU A 37 5.07 4.09 -5.36
CA GLU A 37 5.69 5.03 -6.28
C GLU A 37 6.10 6.31 -5.58
N GLN A 38 5.60 6.56 -4.37
CA GLN A 38 5.97 7.74 -3.63
C GLN A 38 7.20 7.45 -2.80
N LYS A 39 8.14 8.38 -2.78
CA LYS A 39 9.33 8.15 -1.98
C LYS A 39 9.11 8.54 -0.54
N ASN A 40 8.17 9.42 -0.29
CA ASN A 40 7.89 9.89 1.05
C ASN A 40 6.53 9.40 1.51
N ALA A 41 6.26 9.56 2.78
CA ALA A 41 4.95 9.20 3.30
C ALA A 41 3.89 10.05 2.62
N ILE A 42 2.69 9.51 2.50
CA ILE A 42 1.61 10.19 1.82
C ILE A 42 0.35 10.08 2.65
N SER A 43 -0.42 11.14 2.74
CA SER A 43 -1.65 11.14 3.51
C SER A 43 -2.76 10.44 2.73
N ALA A 44 -3.81 10.04 3.44
CA ALA A 44 -4.94 9.41 2.77
C ALA A 44 -5.60 10.35 1.78
N TYR A 45 -5.60 11.64 2.09
CA TYR A 45 -6.19 12.63 1.20
C TYR A 45 -5.42 12.68 -0.11
N ASP A 46 -4.09 12.76 -0.04
CA ASP A 46 -3.27 12.82 -1.24
C ASP A 46 -3.40 11.52 -2.03
N LEU A 47 -3.49 10.41 -1.32
CA LEU A 47 -3.65 9.13 -1.97
C LEU A 47 -4.97 9.06 -2.72
N LEU A 48 -6.03 9.61 -2.13
CA LEU A 48 -7.32 9.66 -2.79
C LEU A 48 -7.24 10.49 -4.07
N ASP A 49 -6.53 11.61 -4.02
CA ASP A 49 -6.38 12.43 -5.22
C ASP A 49 -5.66 11.66 -6.33
N LEU A 50 -4.63 10.92 -5.97
CA LEU A 50 -3.91 10.14 -6.97
C LEU A 50 -4.80 9.02 -7.51
N LEU A 51 -5.59 8.40 -6.65
CA LEU A 51 -6.44 7.32 -7.08
C LEU A 51 -7.51 7.83 -8.04
N ARG A 52 -7.99 9.04 -7.81
CA ARG A 52 -9.05 9.60 -8.65
C ARG A 52 -8.59 9.90 -10.08
N VAL A 53 -7.31 9.91 -10.30
CA VAL A 53 -6.79 10.09 -11.65
C VAL A 53 -7.24 8.91 -12.52
N SER A 54 -7.18 7.70 -11.96
CA SER A 54 -7.62 6.55 -12.72
C SER A 54 -9.04 6.12 -12.33
N GLU A 55 -9.50 6.49 -11.15
CA GLU A 55 -10.84 6.14 -10.71
C GLU A 55 -11.53 7.39 -10.18
N PRO A 56 -12.07 8.22 -11.05
CA PRO A 56 -12.67 9.49 -10.63
C PRO A 56 -13.79 9.33 -9.60
N GLN A 57 -14.39 8.15 -9.53
CA GLN A 57 -15.48 7.93 -8.60
C GLN A 57 -14.99 7.42 -7.24
N ALA A 58 -13.70 7.32 -7.04
CA ALA A 58 -13.19 6.83 -5.78
C ALA A 58 -13.59 7.78 -4.64
N LYS A 59 -13.96 7.20 -3.52
CA LYS A 59 -14.40 7.98 -2.37
C LYS A 59 -13.50 7.68 -1.17
N PRO A 60 -13.48 8.56 -0.18
CA PRO A 60 -12.62 8.35 0.98
C PRO A 60 -12.75 6.97 1.63
N PRO A 61 -13.95 6.42 1.83
CA PRO A 61 -14.03 5.09 2.44
C PRO A 61 -13.28 4.03 1.67
N THR A 62 -13.23 4.16 0.33
CA THR A 62 -12.52 3.21 -0.49
C THR A 62 -11.05 3.19 -0.15
N VAL A 63 -10.46 4.37 0.00
CA VAL A 63 -9.05 4.50 0.33
C VAL A 63 -8.80 3.99 1.73
N TYR A 64 -9.63 4.36 2.69
CA TYR A 64 -9.41 3.94 4.07
C TYR A 64 -9.53 2.44 4.24
N ARG A 65 -10.45 1.80 3.53
CA ARG A 65 -10.58 0.36 3.59
C ARG A 65 -9.34 -0.33 3.04
N ALA A 66 -8.82 0.20 1.93
CA ALA A 66 -7.61 -0.37 1.35
C ALA A 66 -6.43 -0.17 2.29
N LEU A 67 -6.31 1.01 2.91
CA LEU A 67 -5.23 1.27 3.83
C LEU A 67 -5.31 0.36 5.06
N ASP A 68 -6.51 0.14 5.60
CA ASP A 68 -6.67 -0.74 6.74
C ASP A 68 -6.24 -2.16 6.40
N PHE A 69 -6.63 -2.64 5.23
CA PHE A 69 -6.24 -3.97 4.80
C PHE A 69 -4.72 -4.07 4.66
N LEU A 70 -4.11 -3.08 4.03
CA LEU A 70 -2.68 -3.12 3.79
C LEU A 70 -1.89 -3.02 5.10
N MET A 71 -2.40 -2.25 6.06
CA MET A 71 -1.76 -2.17 7.37
C MET A 71 -1.90 -3.48 8.12
N GLU A 72 -3.07 -4.11 8.01
CA GLU A 72 -3.30 -5.36 8.68
C GLU A 72 -2.37 -6.43 8.17
N GLN A 73 -2.04 -6.41 6.90
CA GLN A 73 -1.13 -7.38 6.31
C GLN A 73 0.33 -7.01 6.54
N GLY A 74 0.60 -5.84 7.08
CA GLY A 74 1.98 -5.43 7.34
C GLY A 74 2.69 -4.86 6.14
N PHE A 75 1.96 -4.49 5.10
CA PHE A 75 2.60 -3.95 3.91
C PHE A 75 2.89 -2.46 4.03
N ILE A 76 2.17 -1.75 4.88
CA ILE A 76 2.36 -0.33 5.06
C ILE A 76 2.29 0.02 6.53
N HIS A 77 2.77 1.20 6.89
CA HIS A 77 2.74 1.68 8.26
C HIS A 77 2.12 3.07 8.28
N LYS A 78 1.51 3.41 9.39
CA LYS A 78 0.99 4.75 9.57
C LYS A 78 1.93 5.54 10.45
N ILE A 79 2.25 6.76 10.03
CA ILE A 79 3.05 7.67 10.82
C ILE A 79 2.08 8.63 11.49
N GLU A 80 1.87 8.43 12.79
CA GLU A 80 0.84 9.19 13.46
C GLU A 80 1.15 10.67 13.62
N SER A 81 2.41 11.00 13.76
CA SER A 81 2.76 12.40 13.93
C SER A 81 2.35 13.25 12.74
N THR A 82 2.37 12.70 11.54
CA THR A 82 1.99 13.45 10.36
C THR A 82 0.71 12.92 9.73
N ASN A 83 0.13 11.90 10.34
CA ASN A 83 -1.10 11.29 9.82
C ASN A 83 -0.90 10.84 8.37
N SER A 84 0.24 10.26 8.09
CA SER A 84 0.59 9.80 6.75
C SER A 84 0.89 8.31 6.76
N TYR A 85 1.02 7.73 5.58
CA TYR A 85 1.27 6.31 5.44
C TYR A 85 2.50 6.08 4.56
N VAL A 86 3.24 5.04 4.85
CA VAL A 86 4.46 4.74 4.09
C VAL A 86 4.52 3.24 3.85
N VAL A 87 5.02 2.85 2.70
CA VAL A 87 5.14 1.46 2.34
C VAL A 87 6.32 0.86 3.07
N CYS A 88 6.13 -0.36 3.58
CA CYS A 88 7.20 -1.07 4.23
C CYS A 88 8.07 -1.67 3.15
N HIS A 89 9.34 -1.29 3.11
CA HIS A 89 10.22 -1.77 2.06
C HIS A 89 10.68 -3.21 2.32
N HIS A 90 10.31 -3.78 3.44
CA HIS A 90 10.69 -5.14 3.75
C HIS A 90 9.49 -6.08 3.69
N VAL A 91 8.57 -5.77 2.80
CA VAL A 91 7.39 -6.61 2.61
C VAL A 91 7.84 -8.02 2.29
N GLY A 92 7.29 -8.97 3.01
CA GLY A 92 7.63 -10.37 2.75
C GLY A 92 8.84 -10.89 3.49
N GLU A 93 9.58 -10.02 4.19
CA GLU A 93 10.74 -10.47 4.92
C GLU A 93 10.42 -10.60 6.40
N PRO A 94 11.04 -11.52 7.09
CA PRO A 94 10.80 -11.64 8.52
C PRO A 94 11.30 -10.41 9.22
N LEU A 95 10.62 -10.09 10.31
CA LEU A 95 11.00 -8.98 11.03
C LEU A 95 12.20 -9.29 11.76
N HIS A 96 13.25 -8.60 11.59
CA HIS A 96 14.30 -8.83 12.29
C HIS A 96 14.42 -7.88 13.23
N THR A 97 14.28 -7.82 14.09
CA THR A 97 14.38 -6.89 15.00
C THR A 97 15.64 -6.60 15.14
N SER A 98 16.31 -6.56 14.62
CA SER A 98 17.55 -6.12 14.83
C SER A 98 17.75 -5.03 15.54
#